data_b48b4ad3be0f8a48ea055c6859299a69
#
_entry.id   b48b4ad3be0f8a48ea055c6859299a69
#
_cell.length_a   1.000
_cell.length_b   1.000
_cell.length_c   1.000
_cell.angle_alpha   90.00
_cell.angle_beta   90.00
_cell.angle_gamma   90.00
#
_symmetry.space_group_name_H-M   'P 1'
#
loop_
_entity.id
_entity.type
_entity.pdbx_description
1 polymer ?
#
loop_
_entity_poly.entity_id
_entity_poly.type
_entity_poly.pdbx_seq_one_letter_code
_entity_poly.pdbx_strand_id
1 'polypeptide(L)'
;MPQNGINGKPSPLLNKSKSKKEWLETSQKMKTTDMKFTTLSGEEVDVLYTPEDVKDIDYDKEIGYPGEFPYTRGIHHNLYRGKLWTMRQFAGFGSPEDTNERFKYLLEHGQTGLSTAFDMPTLMGWDSDAELAEGEVGICGVAISSLADMKILFDGIPLDKVSTSMTINSPAAIILAYYLAVAESQGVTFDKLQGTMQNDILKEYIAQKEFIYPPEPSMRIIVDMIEYCKDNVPKFNPISVSGYHIREAGSTAAQELAFTLADGFAYIEACIERGMNVDDFAPRISFFFNSHLDFFEEIAKFRAARKIYAKRMRYKYGAKNPKSWTLRFHTQTAGCSLTAQQPENNIVRTAIEALAGVLGGTQSLHTNSMDETLALPSDKAVKIALRTQQIIAHEHGVINTVDPLGGSYFVEALTQRMEDDAERYFEKIDALGGVIPAIEAGFFQKEIADAAYKYQLELDNKEKIIVGVNDFIEEEETVDIPILKISKEVERSQVARLRELKASRNSDKVRETLDELTRATHDGTNLMPRILECARNYVTLGEMCNELKEPFGIYEEQTVF
;
A
#
# COMPACT_ATOMS: atom_id res chain seq x y z
N MET A 1 46.93 45.72 32.45
CA MET A 1 45.64 45.08 32.72
C MET A 1 45.92 43.64 33.15
N PRO A 2 45.55 43.19 34.35
CA PRO A 2 45.92 41.90 34.84
C PRO A 2 44.97 40.80 34.28
N GLN A 3 45.58 39.73 33.83
CA GLN A 3 44.90 38.46 33.49
C GLN A 3 44.44 37.79 34.79
N ASN A 4 43.15 37.75 35.01
CA ASN A 4 42.58 36.90 36.06
C ASN A 4 42.40 35.49 35.51
N GLY A 5 43.33 34.61 35.85
CA GLY A 5 43.20 33.16 35.67
C GLY A 5 42.13 32.62 36.63
N ILE A 6 41.06 32.06 36.05
CA ILE A 6 40.08 31.30 36.81
C ILE A 6 40.65 29.90 37.06
N ASN A 7 41.38 29.74 38.18
CA ASN A 7 41.72 28.44 38.73
C ASN A 7 40.51 27.88 39.49
N GLY A 8 39.51 27.40 38.74
CA GLY A 8 38.45 26.60 39.30
C GLY A 8 38.94 25.15 39.46
N LYS A 9 39.22 24.69 40.69
CA LYS A 9 39.32 23.26 40.96
C LYS A 9 37.99 22.61 40.52
N PRO A 10 37.98 21.49 39.80
CA PRO A 10 36.74 20.79 39.52
C PRO A 10 36.04 20.46 40.83
N SER A 11 34.78 20.84 40.92
CA SER A 11 33.91 20.51 42.03
C SER A 11 33.89 18.99 42.27
N PRO A 12 34.02 18.50 43.52
CA PRO A 12 33.99 17.05 43.79
C PRO A 12 32.63 16.38 43.60
N LEU A 13 31.65 17.06 42.99
CA LEU A 13 30.30 16.58 42.76
C LEU A 13 30.01 16.20 41.32
N LEU A 14 31.01 15.74 40.55
CA LEU A 14 30.72 14.87 39.42
C LEU A 14 30.37 13.49 40.00
N ASN A 15 29.09 13.34 40.42
CA ASN A 15 28.54 12.03 40.69
C ASN A 15 28.85 11.17 39.46
N LYS A 16 29.50 10.01 39.63
CA LYS A 16 29.57 8.97 38.63
C LYS A 16 28.17 8.81 38.08
N SER A 17 27.99 8.93 36.76
CA SER A 17 26.72 8.62 36.11
C SER A 17 26.30 7.23 36.55
N LYS A 18 25.06 7.07 37.02
CA LYS A 18 24.51 5.77 37.40
C LYS A 18 24.57 4.84 36.17
N SER A 19 24.89 3.58 36.40
CA SER A 19 24.71 2.55 35.40
C SER A 19 23.22 2.39 35.04
N LYS A 20 22.88 1.83 33.90
CA LYS A 20 21.47 1.49 33.50
C LYS A 20 20.81 0.69 34.64
N LYS A 21 21.52 -0.28 35.22
CA LYS A 21 21.03 -1.10 36.32
C LYS A 21 20.66 -0.28 37.55
N GLU A 22 21.55 0.61 38.02
CA GLU A 22 21.29 1.47 39.18
C GLU A 22 20.14 2.47 38.91
N TRP A 23 20.01 2.93 37.67
CA TRP A 23 18.91 3.79 37.29
C TRP A 23 17.58 3.00 37.31
N LEU A 24 17.52 1.81 36.76
CA LEU A 24 16.33 0.93 36.75
C LEU A 24 15.90 0.58 38.20
N GLU A 25 16.84 0.22 39.08
CA GLU A 25 16.56 -0.03 40.50
C GLU A 25 15.96 1.21 41.23
N THR A 26 16.32 2.41 40.77
CA THR A 26 15.73 3.65 41.27
C THR A 26 14.33 3.87 40.70
N SER A 27 14.17 3.67 39.42
CA SER A 27 12.89 3.82 38.67
C SER A 27 11.81 2.88 39.23
N GLN A 28 12.16 1.62 39.48
CA GLN A 28 11.23 0.62 40.01
C GLN A 28 10.67 0.98 41.41
N LYS A 29 11.33 1.86 42.16
CA LYS A 29 10.85 2.37 43.45
C LYS A 29 9.91 3.55 43.34
N MET A 30 9.76 4.11 42.11
CA MET A 30 8.86 5.23 41.84
C MET A 30 7.46 4.73 41.54
N LYS A 31 6.46 5.56 41.83
CA LYS A 31 5.07 5.25 41.50
C LYS A 31 4.92 5.26 39.95
N THR A 32 4.41 4.18 39.40
CA THR A 32 3.98 4.05 38.00
C THR A 32 2.46 4.00 37.94
N THR A 33 1.91 4.22 36.76
CA THR A 33 0.50 3.96 36.49
C THR A 33 0.28 2.46 36.32
N ASP A 34 -0.96 1.99 36.42
CA ASP A 34 -1.32 0.58 36.22
C ASP A 34 -1.44 0.21 34.72
N MET A 35 -1.06 1.13 33.82
CA MET A 35 -1.09 0.91 32.36
C MET A 35 -0.04 -0.11 31.93
N LYS A 36 -0.40 -0.94 30.96
CA LYS A 36 0.57 -1.77 30.22
C LYS A 36 1.27 -0.91 29.17
N PHE A 37 2.59 -0.96 29.14
CA PHE A 37 3.39 -0.24 28.13
C PHE A 37 3.80 -1.22 27.03
N THR A 38 3.01 -1.27 25.98
CA THR A 38 3.23 -2.12 24.80
C THR A 38 3.11 -1.33 23.51
N THR A 39 3.69 -1.82 22.42
CA THR A 39 3.35 -1.36 21.07
C THR A 39 1.89 -1.70 20.74
N LEU A 40 1.39 -1.19 19.63
CA LEU A 40 0.05 -1.53 19.17
C LEU A 40 -0.06 -3.04 18.85
N SER A 41 1.02 -3.67 18.41
CA SER A 41 1.11 -5.12 18.19
C SER A 41 1.17 -5.95 19.49
N GLY A 42 1.23 -5.30 20.65
CA GLY A 42 1.24 -5.95 21.97
C GLY A 42 2.62 -6.35 22.48
N GLU A 43 3.70 -5.84 21.88
CA GLU A 43 5.06 -6.08 22.30
C GLU A 43 5.45 -5.15 23.47
N GLU A 44 6.05 -5.69 24.51
CA GLU A 44 6.48 -4.90 25.68
C GLU A 44 7.54 -3.86 25.32
N VAL A 45 7.37 -2.65 25.86
CA VAL A 45 8.30 -1.52 25.68
C VAL A 45 8.99 -1.22 27.01
N ASP A 46 10.31 -1.26 27.01
CA ASP A 46 11.12 -0.93 28.17
C ASP A 46 11.00 0.56 28.53
N VAL A 47 11.11 0.86 29.82
CA VAL A 47 11.05 2.24 30.33
C VAL A 47 12.21 3.11 29.82
N LEU A 48 13.33 2.51 29.40
CA LEU A 48 14.53 3.21 28.93
C LEU A 48 15.35 2.34 27.99
N TYR A 49 15.71 2.92 26.84
CA TYR A 49 16.66 2.36 25.89
C TYR A 49 17.99 3.13 25.95
N THR A 50 19.10 2.42 25.85
CA THR A 50 20.46 2.91 26.02
C THR A 50 21.38 2.29 24.96
N PRO A 51 22.66 2.71 24.83
CA PRO A 51 23.61 2.04 23.94
C PRO A 51 23.77 0.53 24.21
N GLU A 52 23.45 0.05 25.44
CA GLU A 52 23.51 -1.39 25.76
C GLU A 52 22.49 -2.21 25.00
N ASP A 53 21.34 -1.63 24.67
CA ASP A 53 20.22 -2.30 23.99
C ASP A 53 20.47 -2.47 22.48
N VAL A 54 21.43 -1.72 21.95
CA VAL A 54 21.80 -1.72 20.52
C VAL A 54 23.28 -2.08 20.31
N LYS A 55 23.97 -2.59 21.33
CA LYS A 55 25.41 -2.88 21.31
C LYS A 55 25.82 -3.90 20.24
N ASP A 56 24.91 -4.81 19.91
CA ASP A 56 25.12 -5.88 18.93
C ASP A 56 24.74 -5.45 17.51
N ILE A 57 24.20 -4.25 17.32
CA ILE A 57 23.86 -3.66 16.03
C ILE A 57 25.11 -2.99 15.43
N ASP A 58 25.67 -3.59 14.39
CA ASP A 58 26.79 -3.02 13.65
C ASP A 58 26.29 -1.86 12.78
N TYR A 59 26.76 -0.65 13.04
CA TYR A 59 26.32 0.55 12.33
C TYR A 59 26.48 0.43 10.81
N ASP A 60 27.65 -0.01 10.34
CA ASP A 60 27.96 -0.04 8.91
C ASP A 60 27.21 -1.14 8.15
N LYS A 61 26.88 -2.26 8.82
CA LYS A 61 26.21 -3.41 8.21
C LYS A 61 24.70 -3.35 8.31
N GLU A 62 24.16 -2.84 9.43
CA GLU A 62 22.75 -2.94 9.78
C GLU A 62 21.99 -1.61 9.63
N ILE A 63 22.66 -0.50 9.92
CA ILE A 63 22.07 0.85 9.85
C ILE A 63 22.51 1.55 8.57
N GLY A 64 23.81 1.72 8.37
CA GLY A 64 24.43 2.33 7.20
C GLY A 64 24.14 3.82 7.02
N TYR A 65 24.32 4.29 5.80
CA TYR A 65 24.03 5.65 5.38
C TYR A 65 22.81 5.72 4.49
N PRO A 66 22.04 6.83 4.48
CA PRO A 66 20.92 7.01 3.56
C PRO A 66 21.35 6.82 2.09
N GLY A 67 20.55 6.07 1.34
CA GLY A 67 20.86 5.76 -0.07
C GLY A 67 21.88 4.64 -0.29
N GLU A 68 22.45 4.06 0.78
CA GLU A 68 23.41 2.96 0.73
C GLU A 68 22.81 1.68 1.33
N PHE A 69 23.35 0.52 0.86
CA PHE A 69 22.98 -0.78 1.41
C PHE A 69 23.27 -0.83 2.93
N PRO A 70 22.35 -1.35 3.77
CA PRO A 70 21.11 -2.07 3.45
C PRO A 70 19.85 -1.20 3.35
N TYR A 71 19.96 0.09 3.14
CA TYR A 71 18.89 1.08 2.98
C TYR A 71 18.00 1.28 4.20
N THR A 72 18.41 0.87 5.38
CA THR A 72 17.66 1.04 6.63
C THR A 72 17.23 2.49 6.82
N ARG A 73 18.10 3.46 6.50
CA ARG A 73 17.89 4.91 6.65
C ARG A 73 17.21 5.58 5.43
N GLY A 74 16.77 4.81 4.44
CA GLY A 74 16.12 5.32 3.23
C GLY A 74 16.86 4.99 1.94
N ILE A 75 16.13 4.98 0.81
CA ILE A 75 16.65 4.55 -0.50
C ILE A 75 17.32 5.67 -1.31
N HIS A 76 17.31 6.90 -0.83
CA HIS A 76 17.91 8.06 -1.49
C HIS A 76 18.82 8.82 -0.54
N HIS A 77 20.00 9.27 -1.02
CA HIS A 77 20.97 10.03 -0.25
C HIS A 77 20.38 11.31 0.38
N ASN A 78 19.58 12.03 -0.38
CA ASN A 78 19.00 13.31 0.03
C ASN A 78 17.53 13.23 0.44
N LEU A 79 16.89 12.07 0.28
CA LEU A 79 15.46 11.88 0.53
C LEU A 79 14.63 13.11 0.12
N TYR A 80 13.86 13.67 1.06
CA TYR A 80 12.96 14.80 0.78
C TYR A 80 13.67 16.14 0.57
N ARG A 81 14.95 16.26 0.88
CA ARG A 81 15.76 17.41 0.47
C ARG A 81 16.01 17.42 -1.05
N GLY A 82 15.95 16.27 -1.69
CA GLY A 82 16.07 16.14 -3.14
C GLY A 82 14.71 16.22 -3.85
N LYS A 83 13.73 15.47 -3.35
CA LYS A 83 12.37 15.44 -3.88
C LYS A 83 11.41 15.01 -2.78
N LEU A 84 10.33 15.77 -2.60
CA LEU A 84 9.24 15.38 -1.72
C LEU A 84 8.60 14.07 -2.20
N TRP A 85 7.90 13.37 -1.30
CA TRP A 85 7.04 12.26 -1.68
C TRP A 85 5.96 12.72 -2.66
N THR A 86 5.48 11.82 -3.49
CA THR A 86 4.34 12.09 -4.36
C THR A 86 3.08 12.20 -3.48
N MET A 87 2.47 13.37 -3.46
CA MET A 87 1.16 13.57 -2.81
C MET A 87 0.10 12.99 -3.73
N ARG A 88 -0.59 11.94 -3.26
CA ARG A 88 -1.44 11.10 -4.08
C ARG A 88 -2.68 10.71 -3.30
N GLN A 89 -3.75 11.51 -3.45
CA GLN A 89 -5.05 11.17 -2.89
C GLN A 89 -5.70 10.07 -3.74
N PHE A 90 -6.20 9.05 -3.07
CA PHE A 90 -7.01 8.00 -3.67
C PHE A 90 -8.37 8.58 -4.04
N ALA A 91 -8.78 8.47 -5.28
CA ALA A 91 -10.00 9.09 -5.78
C ALA A 91 -10.65 8.25 -6.88
N GLY A 92 -11.94 8.15 -6.81
CA GLY A 92 -12.80 7.47 -7.78
C GLY A 92 -14.20 7.35 -7.20
N PHE A 93 -15.19 7.73 -7.95
CA PHE A 93 -16.60 7.58 -7.60
C PHE A 93 -17.47 7.86 -8.83
N GLY A 94 -18.65 7.27 -8.82
CA GLY A 94 -19.68 7.59 -9.82
C GLY A 94 -19.26 7.21 -11.23
N SER A 95 -19.48 8.13 -12.14
CA SER A 95 -19.14 7.96 -13.56
C SER A 95 -17.67 8.26 -13.84
N PRO A 96 -17.14 7.84 -15.01
CA PRO A 96 -15.82 8.26 -15.47
C PRO A 96 -15.68 9.79 -15.59
N GLU A 97 -16.75 10.49 -15.93
CA GLU A 97 -16.82 11.96 -15.99
C GLU A 97 -16.62 12.60 -14.61
N ASP A 98 -17.37 12.14 -13.61
CA ASP A 98 -17.27 12.65 -12.22
C ASP A 98 -15.86 12.48 -11.68
N THR A 99 -15.27 11.33 -11.91
CA THR A 99 -13.89 11.03 -11.49
C THR A 99 -12.85 11.84 -12.26
N ASN A 100 -13.05 12.06 -13.57
CA ASN A 100 -12.19 12.93 -14.37
C ASN A 100 -12.17 14.37 -13.84
N GLU A 101 -13.35 14.93 -13.50
CA GLU A 101 -13.46 16.26 -12.88
C GLU A 101 -12.73 16.31 -11.53
N ARG A 102 -12.88 15.27 -10.70
CA ARG A 102 -12.14 15.14 -9.42
C ARG A 102 -10.64 15.08 -9.64
N PHE A 103 -10.14 14.34 -10.62
CA PHE A 103 -8.73 14.29 -10.95
C PHE A 103 -8.18 15.65 -11.35
N LYS A 104 -8.87 16.39 -12.20
CA LYS A 104 -8.50 17.75 -12.60
C LYS A 104 -8.47 18.69 -11.39
N TYR A 105 -9.51 18.63 -10.55
CA TYR A 105 -9.57 19.41 -9.31
C TYR A 105 -8.37 19.16 -8.39
N LEU A 106 -8.02 17.89 -8.14
CA LEU A 106 -6.90 17.54 -7.28
C LEU A 106 -5.54 18.00 -7.84
N LEU A 107 -5.33 17.86 -9.15
CA LEU A 107 -4.11 18.38 -9.81
C LEU A 107 -3.98 19.89 -9.69
N GLU A 108 -5.07 20.63 -9.88
CA GLU A 108 -5.11 22.10 -9.71
C GLU A 108 -4.83 22.53 -8.27
N HIS A 109 -5.13 21.68 -7.27
CA HIS A 109 -4.88 21.96 -5.85
C HIS A 109 -3.52 21.47 -5.35
N GLY A 110 -2.64 21.00 -6.25
CA GLY A 110 -1.25 20.67 -5.95
C GLY A 110 -0.98 19.20 -5.66
N GLN A 111 -1.91 18.30 -6.00
CA GLN A 111 -1.62 16.87 -6.08
C GLN A 111 -0.61 16.59 -7.20
N THR A 112 0.35 15.69 -6.97
CA THR A 112 1.47 15.46 -7.89
C THR A 112 1.42 14.11 -8.63
N GLY A 113 0.39 13.31 -8.38
CA GLY A 113 0.11 12.06 -9.08
C GLY A 113 -1.33 11.61 -8.81
N LEU A 114 -1.89 10.82 -9.71
CA LEU A 114 -3.25 10.30 -9.59
C LEU A 114 -3.28 8.91 -8.98
N SER A 115 -4.36 8.59 -8.27
CA SER A 115 -4.67 7.25 -7.78
C SER A 115 -6.15 6.96 -8.00
N THR A 116 -6.45 5.87 -8.72
CA THR A 116 -7.80 5.53 -9.15
C THR A 116 -8.41 4.45 -8.25
N ALA A 117 -9.57 4.75 -7.67
CA ALA A 117 -10.46 3.78 -7.03
C ALA A 117 -11.47 3.28 -8.06
N PHE A 118 -11.61 1.97 -8.20
CA PHE A 118 -12.62 1.33 -9.05
C PHE A 118 -13.79 0.82 -8.21
N ASP A 119 -14.98 0.77 -8.82
CA ASP A 119 -16.16 0.25 -8.16
C ASP A 119 -16.10 -1.30 -8.04
N MET A 120 -16.96 -1.85 -7.20
CA MET A 120 -16.98 -3.28 -6.91
C MET A 120 -17.20 -4.14 -8.17
N PRO A 121 -18.13 -3.80 -9.10
CA PRO A 121 -18.25 -4.53 -10.35
C PRO A 121 -16.95 -4.59 -11.15
N THR A 122 -16.25 -3.47 -11.30
CA THR A 122 -14.95 -3.40 -11.99
C THR A 122 -13.89 -4.27 -11.29
N LEU A 123 -13.79 -4.19 -9.96
CA LEU A 123 -12.83 -4.98 -9.16
C LEU A 123 -13.07 -6.50 -9.30
N MET A 124 -14.35 -6.91 -9.38
CA MET A 124 -14.76 -8.30 -9.50
C MET A 124 -14.87 -8.81 -10.96
N GLY A 125 -14.48 -7.98 -11.93
CA GLY A 125 -14.50 -8.35 -13.35
C GLY A 125 -15.90 -8.47 -13.95
N TRP A 126 -16.86 -7.66 -13.47
CA TRP A 126 -18.20 -7.56 -13.98
C TRP A 126 -18.41 -6.28 -14.79
N ASP A 127 -19.12 -6.40 -15.89
CA ASP A 127 -19.63 -5.23 -16.61
C ASP A 127 -20.76 -4.55 -15.82
N SER A 128 -20.92 -3.24 -15.96
CA SER A 128 -21.97 -2.48 -15.27
C SER A 128 -23.40 -2.91 -15.60
N ASP A 129 -23.62 -3.66 -16.69
CA ASP A 129 -24.92 -4.20 -17.07
C ASP A 129 -25.15 -5.66 -16.63
N ALA A 130 -24.23 -6.22 -15.84
CA ALA A 130 -24.37 -7.54 -15.26
C ALA A 130 -25.37 -7.53 -14.08
N GLU A 131 -26.08 -8.64 -13.89
CA GLU A 131 -27.06 -8.77 -12.79
C GLU A 131 -26.42 -8.55 -11.40
N LEU A 132 -25.21 -9.04 -11.19
CA LEU A 132 -24.45 -8.87 -9.94
C LEU A 132 -23.89 -7.46 -9.71
N ALA A 133 -23.97 -6.59 -10.72
CA ALA A 133 -23.53 -5.19 -10.61
C ALA A 133 -24.66 -4.24 -10.17
N GLU A 134 -25.92 -4.71 -10.17
CA GLU A 134 -27.08 -3.85 -9.84
C GLU A 134 -26.96 -3.29 -8.41
N GLY A 135 -27.00 -1.95 -8.33
CA GLY A 135 -26.91 -1.21 -7.08
C GLY A 135 -25.49 -0.92 -6.58
N GLU A 136 -24.45 -1.46 -7.24
CA GLU A 136 -23.04 -1.28 -6.83
C GLU A 136 -22.24 -0.38 -7.81
N VAL A 137 -22.82 -0.06 -8.98
CA VAL A 137 -22.15 0.70 -10.03
C VAL A 137 -21.81 2.13 -9.57
N GLY A 138 -20.52 2.45 -9.52
CA GLY A 138 -20.03 3.77 -9.14
C GLY A 138 -20.07 4.10 -7.65
N ILE A 139 -20.47 3.17 -6.75
CA ILE A 139 -20.70 3.45 -5.33
C ILE A 139 -19.39 3.67 -4.56
N CYS A 140 -18.43 2.75 -4.66
CA CYS A 140 -17.17 2.80 -3.90
C CYS A 140 -15.95 3.16 -4.77
N GLY A 141 -16.18 3.50 -6.02
CA GLY A 141 -15.14 3.81 -7.00
C GLY A 141 -15.72 4.15 -8.35
N VAL A 142 -14.89 4.37 -9.36
CA VAL A 142 -15.32 4.66 -10.72
C VAL A 142 -15.67 3.36 -11.48
N ALA A 143 -16.79 3.37 -12.19
CA ALA A 143 -17.23 2.26 -13.03
C ALA A 143 -16.47 2.26 -14.37
N ILE A 144 -15.72 1.18 -14.66
CA ILE A 144 -14.99 0.99 -15.92
C ILE A 144 -15.31 -0.38 -16.51
N SER A 145 -16.18 -0.41 -17.49
CA SER A 145 -16.52 -1.64 -18.21
C SER A 145 -15.78 -1.79 -19.55
N SER A 146 -15.21 -0.71 -20.08
CA SER A 146 -14.62 -0.72 -21.43
C SER A 146 -13.56 0.35 -21.65
N LEU A 147 -12.85 0.25 -22.78
CA LEU A 147 -11.96 1.31 -23.26
C LEU A 147 -12.67 2.67 -23.40
N ALA A 148 -13.96 2.69 -23.71
CA ALA A 148 -14.72 3.94 -23.86
C ALA A 148 -14.78 4.70 -22.53
N ASP A 149 -15.02 4.01 -21.41
CA ASP A 149 -15.03 4.58 -20.07
C ASP A 149 -13.65 5.08 -19.66
N MET A 150 -12.61 4.29 -19.96
CA MET A 150 -11.23 4.66 -19.66
C MET A 150 -10.78 5.91 -20.43
N LYS A 151 -11.24 6.09 -21.67
CA LYS A 151 -10.98 7.31 -22.46
C LYS A 151 -11.61 8.54 -21.83
N ILE A 152 -12.83 8.43 -21.29
CA ILE A 152 -13.50 9.51 -20.58
C ILE A 152 -12.75 9.82 -19.28
N LEU A 153 -12.38 8.79 -18.50
CA LEU A 153 -11.68 8.96 -17.25
C LEU A 153 -10.39 9.78 -17.38
N PHE A 154 -9.63 9.58 -18.46
CA PHE A 154 -8.36 10.28 -18.70
C PHE A 154 -8.46 11.39 -19.76
N ASP A 155 -9.66 11.84 -20.11
CA ASP A 155 -9.82 12.94 -21.04
C ASP A 155 -9.18 14.25 -20.54
N GLY A 156 -8.31 14.84 -21.38
CA GLY A 156 -7.60 16.07 -21.03
C GLY A 156 -6.48 15.92 -20.01
N ILE A 157 -6.16 14.70 -19.53
CA ILE A 157 -5.05 14.43 -18.61
C ILE A 157 -3.84 13.97 -19.40
N PRO A 158 -2.68 14.69 -19.34
CA PRO A 158 -1.48 14.35 -20.10
C PRO A 158 -0.75 13.16 -19.46
N LEU A 159 -0.93 11.95 -20.03
CA LEU A 159 -0.37 10.71 -19.47
C LEU A 159 1.17 10.63 -19.51
N ASP A 160 1.82 11.44 -20.33
CA ASP A 160 3.29 11.56 -20.36
C ASP A 160 3.86 12.42 -19.24
N LYS A 161 3.04 13.18 -18.51
CA LYS A 161 3.45 14.11 -17.46
C LYS A 161 2.94 13.75 -16.07
N VAL A 162 1.79 13.08 -15.98
CA VAL A 162 1.14 12.73 -14.72
C VAL A 162 1.33 11.23 -14.46
N SER A 163 1.90 10.87 -13.31
CA SER A 163 1.99 9.48 -12.92
C SER A 163 0.65 9.00 -12.35
N THR A 164 0.18 7.84 -12.81
CA THR A 164 -1.11 7.28 -12.41
C THR A 164 -0.95 5.96 -11.67
N SER A 165 -1.60 5.82 -10.52
CA SER A 165 -1.73 4.56 -9.80
C SER A 165 -3.15 4.03 -9.95
N MET A 166 -3.29 2.72 -10.06
CA MET A 166 -4.57 2.04 -10.20
C MET A 166 -4.65 0.88 -9.22
N THR A 167 -5.61 0.95 -8.30
CA THR A 167 -5.81 -0.07 -7.26
C THR A 167 -6.80 -1.10 -7.77
N ILE A 168 -6.30 -2.07 -8.48
CA ILE A 168 -7.06 -3.17 -9.04
C ILE A 168 -6.16 -4.41 -9.16
N ASN A 169 -6.72 -5.60 -8.97
CA ASN A 169 -5.96 -6.84 -8.80
C ASN A 169 -6.35 -7.90 -9.84
N SER A 170 -7.37 -8.71 -9.63
CA SER A 170 -7.74 -9.77 -10.58
C SER A 170 -7.85 -9.30 -12.04
N PRO A 171 -8.57 -8.22 -12.39
CA PRO A 171 -8.66 -7.73 -13.76
C PRO A 171 -7.59 -6.68 -14.12
N ALA A 172 -6.51 -6.55 -13.35
CA ALA A 172 -5.47 -5.52 -13.54
C ALA A 172 -4.86 -5.50 -14.95
N ALA A 173 -4.64 -6.67 -15.55
CA ALA A 173 -4.09 -6.80 -16.89
C ALA A 173 -5.01 -6.15 -17.96
N ILE A 174 -6.34 -6.29 -17.78
CA ILE A 174 -7.34 -5.71 -18.68
C ILE A 174 -7.38 -4.19 -18.51
N ILE A 175 -7.37 -3.70 -17.28
CA ILE A 175 -7.35 -2.27 -16.99
C ILE A 175 -6.05 -1.61 -17.49
N LEU A 176 -4.90 -2.29 -17.35
CA LEU A 176 -3.66 -1.81 -17.96
C LEU A 176 -3.80 -1.73 -19.49
N ALA A 177 -4.38 -2.73 -20.13
CA ALA A 177 -4.57 -2.71 -21.58
C ALA A 177 -5.45 -1.54 -22.02
N TYR A 178 -6.53 -1.23 -21.31
CA TYR A 178 -7.33 -0.03 -21.58
C TYR A 178 -6.50 1.25 -21.39
N TYR A 179 -5.70 1.35 -20.34
CA TYR A 179 -4.83 2.51 -20.12
C TYR A 179 -3.79 2.69 -21.22
N LEU A 180 -3.18 1.60 -21.70
CA LEU A 180 -2.25 1.63 -22.83
C LEU A 180 -2.94 2.07 -24.12
N ALA A 181 -4.15 1.57 -24.40
CA ALA A 181 -4.93 1.99 -25.56
C ALA A 181 -5.38 3.47 -25.49
N VAL A 182 -5.65 4.00 -24.29
CA VAL A 182 -5.86 5.44 -24.10
C VAL A 182 -4.60 6.23 -24.44
N ALA A 183 -3.43 5.80 -23.96
CA ALA A 183 -2.15 6.45 -24.28
C ALA A 183 -1.89 6.49 -25.79
N GLU A 184 -2.14 5.38 -26.51
CA GLU A 184 -2.09 5.34 -27.97
C GLU A 184 -3.01 6.40 -28.61
N SER A 185 -4.25 6.51 -28.12
CA SER A 185 -5.23 7.48 -28.64
C SER A 185 -4.81 8.94 -28.39
N GLN A 186 -4.02 9.19 -27.36
CA GLN A 186 -3.42 10.49 -27.05
C GLN A 186 -2.08 10.74 -27.78
N GLY A 187 -1.58 9.77 -28.56
CA GLY A 187 -0.27 9.85 -29.22
C GLY A 187 0.92 9.74 -28.24
N VAL A 188 0.73 9.18 -27.06
CA VAL A 188 1.75 8.96 -26.04
C VAL A 188 2.34 7.56 -26.21
N THR A 189 3.66 7.47 -26.40
CA THR A 189 4.37 6.20 -26.48
C THR A 189 4.53 5.56 -25.10
N PHE A 190 4.52 4.23 -25.01
CA PHE A 190 4.51 3.50 -23.75
C PHE A 190 5.78 3.74 -22.89
N ASP A 191 6.91 4.04 -23.51
CA ASP A 191 8.15 4.38 -22.80
C ASP A 191 8.09 5.69 -22.00
N LYS A 192 7.08 6.53 -22.22
CA LYS A 192 6.84 7.77 -21.46
C LYS A 192 5.92 7.56 -20.28
N LEU A 193 5.11 6.52 -20.28
CA LEU A 193 4.14 6.26 -19.23
C LEU A 193 4.83 5.98 -17.89
N GLN A 194 4.38 6.68 -16.85
CA GLN A 194 4.83 6.49 -15.48
C GLN A 194 3.60 6.21 -14.61
N GLY A 195 3.65 5.14 -13.85
CA GLY A 195 2.52 4.76 -13.03
C GLY A 195 2.78 3.47 -12.27
N THR A 196 1.72 2.98 -11.65
CA THR A 196 1.75 1.75 -10.86
C THR A 196 0.41 1.05 -10.97
N MET A 197 0.41 -0.24 -11.29
CA MET A 197 -0.71 -1.14 -11.04
C MET A 197 -0.52 -1.78 -9.67
N GLN A 198 -1.61 -1.98 -8.91
CA GLN A 198 -1.54 -2.77 -7.68
C GLN A 198 -1.26 -4.23 -8.04
N ASN A 199 -2.13 -4.89 -8.81
CA ASN A 199 -1.88 -6.20 -9.41
C ASN A 199 -1.33 -7.25 -8.43
N ASP A 200 -1.77 -7.17 -7.17
CA ASP A 200 -1.37 -8.06 -6.07
C ASP A 200 -2.50 -9.01 -5.72
N ILE A 201 -2.45 -10.22 -6.26
CA ILE A 201 -3.51 -11.20 -6.05
C ILE A 201 -3.34 -12.00 -4.75
N LEU A 202 -2.13 -12.18 -4.26
CA LEU A 202 -1.89 -12.99 -3.06
C LEU A 202 -2.56 -12.37 -1.84
N LYS A 203 -2.47 -11.04 -1.70
CA LYS A 203 -3.19 -10.34 -0.62
C LYS A 203 -4.72 -10.45 -0.73
N GLU A 204 -5.26 -10.69 -1.92
CA GLU A 204 -6.69 -10.92 -2.08
C GLU A 204 -7.12 -12.23 -1.43
N TYR A 205 -6.36 -13.30 -1.61
CA TYR A 205 -6.63 -14.58 -0.93
C TYR A 205 -6.40 -14.48 0.58
N ILE A 206 -5.45 -13.64 1.00
CA ILE A 206 -5.11 -13.45 2.42
C ILE A 206 -6.16 -12.60 3.15
N ALA A 207 -6.52 -11.42 2.61
CA ALA A 207 -7.24 -10.40 3.36
C ALA A 207 -8.43 -9.75 2.65
N GLN A 208 -8.28 -9.22 1.41
CA GLN A 208 -9.28 -8.32 0.80
C GLN A 208 -10.43 -9.06 0.12
N LYS A 209 -10.19 -10.27 -0.41
CA LYS A 209 -11.20 -11.17 -1.01
C LYS A 209 -11.73 -10.78 -2.40
N GLU A 210 -11.06 -9.91 -3.13
CA GLU A 210 -11.41 -9.49 -4.48
C GLU A 210 -10.71 -10.37 -5.55
N PHE A 211 -10.96 -11.66 -5.54
CA PHE A 211 -10.36 -12.64 -6.46
C PHE A 211 -11.38 -13.19 -7.48
N ILE A 212 -10.90 -13.64 -8.64
CA ILE A 212 -11.71 -14.27 -9.70
C ILE A 212 -11.22 -15.68 -9.96
N TYR A 213 -9.94 -15.86 -10.28
CA TYR A 213 -9.34 -17.13 -10.67
C TYR A 213 -8.59 -17.78 -9.52
N PRO A 214 -8.29 -19.10 -9.58
CA PRO A 214 -7.38 -19.77 -8.64
C PRO A 214 -5.98 -19.15 -8.58
N PRO A 215 -5.20 -19.42 -7.53
CA PRO A 215 -3.88 -18.80 -7.34
C PRO A 215 -2.90 -19.00 -8.51
N GLU A 216 -2.75 -20.22 -9.04
CA GLU A 216 -1.80 -20.49 -10.11
C GLU A 216 -2.09 -19.73 -11.42
N PRO A 217 -3.31 -19.75 -12.00
CA PRO A 217 -3.64 -18.94 -13.16
C PRO A 217 -3.49 -17.43 -12.90
N SER A 218 -3.84 -16.97 -11.70
CA SER A 218 -3.67 -15.57 -11.31
C SER A 218 -2.20 -15.17 -11.29
N MET A 219 -1.33 -16.00 -10.74
CA MET A 219 0.12 -15.78 -10.75
C MET A 219 0.66 -15.73 -12.19
N ARG A 220 0.16 -16.58 -13.09
CA ARG A 220 0.52 -16.53 -14.51
C ARG A 220 0.20 -15.18 -15.14
N ILE A 221 -1.01 -14.64 -14.94
CA ILE A 221 -1.43 -13.33 -15.47
C ILE A 221 -0.49 -12.23 -14.97
N ILE A 222 -0.15 -12.25 -13.68
CA ILE A 222 0.74 -11.26 -13.07
C ILE A 222 2.15 -11.33 -13.67
N VAL A 223 2.71 -12.52 -13.79
CA VAL A 223 4.04 -12.73 -14.37
C VAL A 223 4.07 -12.30 -15.84
N ASP A 224 3.02 -12.62 -16.62
CA ASP A 224 2.85 -12.16 -18.01
C ASP A 224 2.84 -10.63 -18.09
N MET A 225 2.16 -9.96 -17.16
CA MET A 225 2.10 -8.50 -17.11
C MET A 225 3.46 -7.88 -16.73
N ILE A 226 4.19 -8.47 -15.76
CA ILE A 226 5.54 -8.02 -15.38
C ILE A 226 6.49 -8.15 -16.57
N GLU A 227 6.48 -9.30 -17.25
CA GLU A 227 7.30 -9.56 -18.43
C GLU A 227 6.98 -8.57 -19.56
N TYR A 228 5.71 -8.36 -19.87
CA TYR A 228 5.29 -7.41 -20.89
C TYR A 228 5.72 -5.96 -20.58
N CYS A 229 5.52 -5.53 -19.33
CA CYS A 229 5.89 -4.18 -18.92
C CYS A 229 7.41 -3.96 -18.94
N LYS A 230 8.19 -4.96 -18.55
CA LYS A 230 9.66 -4.92 -18.62
C LYS A 230 10.14 -4.52 -20.02
N ASP A 231 9.54 -5.08 -21.06
CA ASP A 231 9.96 -4.90 -22.44
C ASP A 231 9.28 -3.70 -23.14
N ASN A 232 8.04 -3.38 -22.80
CA ASN A 232 7.20 -2.43 -23.54
C ASN A 232 6.90 -1.14 -22.78
N VAL A 233 6.87 -1.17 -21.44
CA VAL A 233 6.48 -0.01 -20.60
C VAL A 233 7.51 0.22 -19.48
N PRO A 234 8.77 0.51 -19.81
CA PRO A 234 9.93 0.36 -18.91
C PRO A 234 9.95 1.30 -17.70
N LYS A 235 9.10 2.33 -17.66
CA LYS A 235 9.01 3.26 -16.53
C LYS A 235 7.79 3.01 -15.63
N PHE A 236 6.97 2.03 -15.99
CA PHE A 236 5.77 1.66 -15.23
C PHE A 236 6.11 0.59 -14.18
N ASN A 237 5.45 0.63 -13.03
CA ASN A 237 5.56 -0.40 -12.02
C ASN A 237 4.37 -1.37 -12.20
N PRO A 238 4.61 -2.59 -12.70
CA PRO A 238 3.52 -3.52 -13.03
C PRO A 238 2.89 -4.16 -11.80
N ILE A 239 3.51 -3.99 -10.62
CA ILE A 239 3.00 -4.53 -9.36
C ILE A 239 3.33 -3.59 -8.20
N SER A 240 2.41 -3.53 -7.22
CA SER A 240 2.60 -2.91 -5.92
C SER A 240 2.10 -3.86 -4.85
N VAL A 241 3.01 -4.62 -4.26
CA VAL A 241 2.70 -5.64 -3.25
C VAL A 241 2.18 -4.97 -1.98
N SER A 242 1.00 -5.38 -1.52
CA SER A 242 0.18 -4.55 -0.66
C SER A 242 -0.06 -5.15 0.73
N GLY A 243 0.63 -4.63 1.72
CA GLY A 243 0.39 -4.91 3.15
C GLY A 243 -0.76 -4.09 3.74
N TYR A 244 -1.15 -3.00 3.09
CA TYR A 244 -2.22 -2.12 3.58
C TYR A 244 -3.48 -2.91 3.96
N HIS A 245 -3.99 -3.74 3.05
CA HIS A 245 -5.22 -4.51 3.26
C HIS A 245 -5.07 -5.58 4.34
N ILE A 246 -3.89 -6.18 4.46
CA ILE A 246 -3.55 -7.12 5.52
C ILE A 246 -3.64 -6.43 6.89
N ARG A 247 -3.12 -5.20 6.98
CA ARG A 247 -3.18 -4.39 8.21
C ARG A 247 -4.61 -3.94 8.53
N GLU A 248 -5.37 -3.51 7.53
CA GLU A 248 -6.79 -3.12 7.66
C GLU A 248 -7.67 -4.30 8.13
N ALA A 249 -7.32 -5.53 7.77
CA ALA A 249 -8.00 -6.74 8.23
C ALA A 249 -7.71 -7.09 9.72
N GLY A 250 -6.79 -6.36 10.38
CA GLY A 250 -6.51 -6.50 11.81
C GLY A 250 -5.19 -7.19 12.16
N SER A 251 -4.27 -7.36 11.21
CA SER A 251 -2.94 -7.89 11.50
C SER A 251 -2.11 -6.94 12.37
N THR A 252 -1.08 -7.47 13.02
CA THR A 252 -0.04 -6.67 13.66
C THR A 252 0.89 -6.01 12.62
N ALA A 253 1.68 -5.02 13.03
CA ALA A 253 2.69 -4.41 12.15
C ALA A 253 3.76 -5.42 11.68
N ALA A 254 4.15 -6.36 12.53
CA ALA A 254 5.10 -7.42 12.19
C ALA A 254 4.50 -8.42 11.18
N GLN A 255 3.22 -8.76 11.33
CA GLN A 255 2.50 -9.61 10.37
C GLN A 255 2.33 -8.91 9.03
N GLU A 256 1.92 -7.63 9.01
CA GLU A 256 1.87 -6.83 7.78
C GLU A 256 3.21 -6.84 7.05
N LEU A 257 4.30 -6.55 7.78
CA LEU A 257 5.66 -6.56 7.23
C LEU A 257 6.03 -7.91 6.61
N ALA A 258 5.85 -8.97 7.38
CA ALA A 258 6.27 -10.31 6.97
C ALA A 258 5.44 -10.84 5.81
N PHE A 259 4.12 -10.73 5.86
CA PHE A 259 3.23 -11.27 4.84
C PHE A 259 3.38 -10.51 3.52
N THR A 260 3.48 -9.18 3.58
CA THR A 260 3.75 -8.35 2.39
C THR A 260 5.07 -8.70 1.72
N LEU A 261 6.14 -8.88 2.49
CA LEU A 261 7.43 -9.23 1.92
C LEU A 261 7.44 -10.67 1.40
N ALA A 262 6.75 -11.60 2.06
CA ALA A 262 6.60 -12.98 1.58
C ALA A 262 5.89 -13.03 0.23
N ASP A 263 4.77 -12.28 0.07
CA ASP A 263 4.07 -12.14 -1.20
C ASP A 263 4.99 -11.55 -2.28
N GLY A 264 5.74 -10.50 -1.94
CA GLY A 264 6.73 -9.90 -2.84
C GLY A 264 7.80 -10.88 -3.29
N PHE A 265 8.30 -11.72 -2.39
CA PHE A 265 9.27 -12.75 -2.73
C PHE A 265 8.66 -13.87 -3.58
N ALA A 266 7.41 -14.25 -3.34
CA ALA A 266 6.71 -15.24 -4.18
C ALA A 266 6.56 -14.74 -5.63
N TYR A 267 6.24 -13.46 -5.85
CA TYR A 267 6.21 -12.88 -7.20
C TYR A 267 7.59 -12.84 -7.87
N ILE A 268 8.64 -12.53 -7.11
CA ILE A 268 10.03 -12.53 -7.61
C ILE A 268 10.43 -13.95 -8.03
N GLU A 269 10.14 -14.94 -7.20
CA GLU A 269 10.43 -16.35 -7.47
C GLU A 269 9.70 -16.84 -8.72
N ALA A 270 8.41 -16.54 -8.87
CA ALA A 270 7.64 -16.88 -10.07
C ALA A 270 8.20 -16.24 -11.35
N CYS A 271 8.69 -15.00 -11.28
CA CYS A 271 9.36 -14.35 -12.40
C CYS A 271 10.70 -15.01 -12.76
N ILE A 272 11.48 -15.40 -11.75
CA ILE A 272 12.76 -16.11 -11.95
C ILE A 272 12.50 -17.52 -12.54
N GLU A 273 11.50 -18.25 -12.07
CA GLU A 273 11.07 -19.55 -12.60
C GLU A 273 10.61 -19.46 -14.06
N ARG A 274 10.00 -18.33 -14.46
CA ARG A 274 9.69 -18.04 -15.87
C ARG A 274 10.95 -17.82 -16.72
N GLY A 275 12.14 -17.71 -16.11
CA GLY A 275 13.43 -17.50 -16.78
C GLY A 275 13.85 -16.04 -16.91
N MET A 276 13.19 -15.11 -16.24
CA MET A 276 13.59 -13.70 -16.24
C MET A 276 14.81 -13.46 -15.34
N ASN A 277 15.73 -12.60 -15.76
CA ASN A 277 16.81 -12.13 -14.89
C ASN A 277 16.22 -11.15 -13.86
N VAL A 278 16.52 -11.36 -12.59
CA VAL A 278 16.00 -10.54 -11.48
C VAL A 278 16.29 -9.03 -11.64
N ASP A 279 17.43 -8.67 -12.18
CA ASP A 279 17.81 -7.27 -12.39
C ASP A 279 17.03 -6.57 -13.51
N ASP A 280 16.32 -7.30 -14.36
CA ASP A 280 15.52 -6.75 -15.46
C ASP A 280 14.14 -6.27 -15.00
N PHE A 281 13.55 -6.90 -13.96
CA PHE A 281 12.20 -6.57 -13.48
C PHE A 281 12.16 -6.02 -12.06
N ALA A 282 13.03 -6.49 -11.14
CA ALA A 282 12.98 -6.10 -9.73
C ALA A 282 13.09 -4.58 -9.48
N PRO A 283 13.82 -3.78 -10.30
CA PRO A 283 13.79 -2.32 -10.18
C PRO A 283 12.41 -1.68 -10.35
N ARG A 284 11.41 -2.43 -10.81
CA ARG A 284 10.03 -1.97 -11.03
C ARG A 284 9.00 -2.58 -10.08
N ILE A 285 9.41 -3.48 -9.21
CA ILE A 285 8.56 -3.92 -8.10
C ILE A 285 8.45 -2.78 -7.09
N SER A 286 7.23 -2.49 -6.67
CA SER A 286 6.92 -1.53 -5.63
C SER A 286 6.06 -2.17 -4.55
N PHE A 287 5.91 -1.47 -3.42
CA PHE A 287 5.16 -1.96 -2.27
C PHE A 287 4.15 -0.91 -1.80
N PHE A 288 3.19 -1.36 -1.02
CA PHE A 288 2.18 -0.51 -0.43
C PHE A 288 1.96 -0.92 1.02
N PHE A 289 2.27 -0.03 1.95
CA PHE A 289 2.13 -0.27 3.39
C PHE A 289 1.11 0.66 4.03
N ASN A 290 0.52 0.17 5.10
CA ASN A 290 -0.27 0.97 6.02
C ASN A 290 0.65 1.83 6.91
N SER A 291 0.14 2.96 7.43
CA SER A 291 0.73 3.69 8.54
C SER A 291 -0.33 3.89 9.61
N HIS A 292 -0.20 3.16 10.72
CA HIS A 292 -1.17 3.08 11.79
C HIS A 292 -0.80 3.97 12.99
N LEU A 293 -1.56 3.88 14.08
CA LEU A 293 -1.47 4.77 15.26
C LEU A 293 -0.15 4.69 16.03
N ASP A 294 0.54 3.54 16.07
CA ASP A 294 1.79 3.43 16.81
C ASP A 294 2.95 4.05 16.03
N PHE A 295 3.23 5.30 16.35
CA PHE A 295 4.17 6.14 15.64
C PHE A 295 5.57 5.52 15.47
N PHE A 296 6.14 4.96 16.54
CA PHE A 296 7.49 4.40 16.49
C PHE A 296 7.53 3.01 15.87
N GLU A 297 6.51 2.19 16.13
CA GLU A 297 6.37 0.87 15.54
C GLU A 297 6.27 0.95 14.01
N GLU A 298 5.48 1.89 13.48
CA GLU A 298 5.34 2.11 12.04
C GLU A 298 6.66 2.57 11.39
N ILE A 299 7.38 3.49 12.01
CA ILE A 299 8.70 3.93 11.52
C ILE A 299 9.69 2.75 11.50
N ALA A 300 9.71 1.96 12.54
CA ALA A 300 10.58 0.77 12.64
C ALA A 300 10.22 -0.28 11.57
N LYS A 301 8.94 -0.50 11.31
CA LYS A 301 8.43 -1.38 10.24
C LYS A 301 8.98 -0.99 8.87
N PHE A 302 8.90 0.28 8.49
CA PHE A 302 9.41 0.75 7.20
C PHE A 302 10.94 0.63 7.08
N ARG A 303 11.66 0.84 8.17
CA ARG A 303 13.11 0.68 8.24
C ARG A 303 13.49 -0.80 8.07
N ALA A 304 12.83 -1.70 8.79
CA ALA A 304 13.02 -3.15 8.69
C ALA A 304 12.64 -3.67 7.29
N ALA A 305 11.54 -3.19 6.68
CA ALA A 305 11.12 -3.59 5.35
C ALA A 305 12.22 -3.36 4.29
N ARG A 306 12.84 -2.18 4.28
CA ARG A 306 13.95 -1.88 3.36
C ARG A 306 15.15 -2.78 3.58
N LYS A 307 15.54 -2.97 4.83
CA LYS A 307 16.69 -3.78 5.24
C LYS A 307 16.53 -5.25 4.85
N ILE A 308 15.39 -5.86 5.19
CA ILE A 308 15.07 -7.26 4.85
C ILE A 308 15.07 -7.45 3.33
N TYR A 309 14.33 -6.60 2.62
CA TYR A 309 14.23 -6.67 1.15
C TYR A 309 15.62 -6.57 0.49
N ALA A 310 16.41 -5.58 0.87
CA ALA A 310 17.76 -5.39 0.32
C ALA A 310 18.66 -6.60 0.54
N LYS A 311 18.67 -7.16 1.76
CA LYS A 311 19.46 -8.35 2.09
C LYS A 311 19.02 -9.55 1.26
N ARG A 312 17.71 -9.84 1.16
CA ARG A 312 17.19 -10.98 0.39
C ARG A 312 17.45 -10.83 -1.10
N MET A 313 17.22 -9.65 -1.68
CA MET A 313 17.51 -9.40 -3.09
C MET A 313 18.96 -9.61 -3.43
N ARG A 314 19.86 -9.12 -2.60
CA ARG A 314 21.31 -9.25 -2.82
C ARG A 314 21.83 -10.66 -2.57
N TYR A 315 21.42 -11.30 -1.48
CA TYR A 315 22.06 -12.54 -1.02
C TYR A 315 21.28 -13.79 -1.40
N LYS A 316 19.94 -13.77 -1.39
CA LYS A 316 19.13 -14.94 -1.77
C LYS A 316 18.93 -14.99 -3.29
N TYR A 317 18.52 -13.88 -3.90
CA TYR A 317 18.21 -13.84 -5.34
C TYR A 317 19.37 -13.43 -6.23
N GLY A 318 20.51 -13.06 -5.67
CA GLY A 318 21.74 -12.78 -6.39
C GLY A 318 21.67 -11.54 -7.30
N ALA A 319 20.75 -10.62 -7.04
CA ALA A 319 20.64 -9.36 -7.79
C ALA A 319 21.92 -8.54 -7.67
N LYS A 320 22.40 -8.01 -8.78
CA LYS A 320 23.66 -7.25 -8.87
C LYS A 320 23.44 -5.76 -9.01
N ASN A 321 22.29 -5.35 -9.54
CA ASN A 321 21.93 -3.94 -9.72
C ASN A 321 21.45 -3.35 -8.39
N PRO A 322 22.09 -2.30 -7.84
CA PRO A 322 21.64 -1.66 -6.60
C PRO A 322 20.17 -1.20 -6.62
N LYS A 323 19.63 -0.87 -7.80
CA LYS A 323 18.21 -0.51 -7.94
C LYS A 323 17.27 -1.68 -7.64
N SER A 324 17.72 -2.92 -7.82
CA SER A 324 16.97 -4.13 -7.49
C SER A 324 16.91 -4.38 -5.99
N TRP A 325 17.82 -3.80 -5.19
CA TRP A 325 17.85 -3.95 -3.74
C TRP A 325 17.00 -2.89 -3.01
N THR A 326 16.52 -1.86 -3.73
CA THR A 326 15.78 -0.75 -3.13
C THR A 326 14.29 -1.07 -3.06
N LEU A 327 13.74 -1.15 -1.86
CA LEU A 327 12.32 -1.25 -1.64
C LEU A 327 11.69 0.15 -1.73
N ARG A 328 10.88 0.36 -2.78
CA ARG A 328 10.10 1.59 -2.96
C ARG A 328 8.67 1.31 -2.57
N PHE A 329 8.09 2.21 -1.79
CA PHE A 329 6.73 1.98 -1.32
C PHE A 329 5.88 3.25 -1.29
N HIS A 330 4.60 3.02 -1.47
CA HIS A 330 3.52 3.92 -1.14
C HIS A 330 3.09 3.68 0.30
N THR A 331 2.65 4.72 0.98
CA THR A 331 2.03 4.61 2.30
C THR A 331 0.64 5.24 2.26
N GLN A 332 -0.31 4.58 2.89
CA GLN A 332 -1.60 5.16 3.22
C GLN A 332 -1.78 5.13 4.74
N THR A 333 -2.31 6.19 5.30
CA THR A 333 -2.73 6.23 6.70
C THR A 333 -3.81 5.19 6.94
N ALA A 334 -3.89 4.62 8.14
CA ALA A 334 -4.83 3.54 8.42
C ALA A 334 -6.29 4.02 8.36
N GLY A 335 -7.13 3.32 7.62
CA GLY A 335 -8.58 3.53 7.60
C GLY A 335 -9.22 2.95 8.86
N CYS A 336 -8.80 1.75 9.29
CA CYS A 336 -9.31 1.06 10.48
C CYS A 336 -9.00 1.77 11.81
N SER A 337 -8.13 2.76 11.83
CA SER A 337 -7.85 3.61 13.00
C SER A 337 -8.87 4.74 13.18
N LEU A 338 -9.57 5.10 12.10
CA LEU A 338 -10.51 6.22 12.09
C LEU A 338 -11.85 5.79 12.68
N THR A 339 -12.57 6.74 13.29
CA THR A 339 -13.80 6.48 14.02
C THR A 339 -14.97 7.28 13.46
N ALA A 340 -16.17 6.71 13.51
CA ALA A 340 -17.40 7.41 13.19
C ALA A 340 -17.77 8.41 14.28
N GLN A 341 -17.35 8.14 15.53
CA GLN A 341 -17.51 9.03 16.67
C GLN A 341 -16.45 10.14 16.61
N GLN A 342 -16.86 11.38 16.90
CA GLN A 342 -15.99 12.56 16.93
C GLN A 342 -15.08 12.64 15.67
N PRO A 343 -15.67 12.66 14.45
CA PRO A 343 -14.92 12.43 13.21
C PRO A 343 -13.88 13.50 12.91
N GLU A 344 -13.99 14.71 13.48
CA GLU A 344 -12.96 15.74 13.38
C GLU A 344 -11.62 15.32 14.02
N ASN A 345 -11.64 14.44 15.03
CA ASN A 345 -10.43 13.89 15.64
C ASN A 345 -9.66 12.99 14.65
N ASN A 346 -10.31 12.49 13.60
CA ASN A 346 -9.65 11.72 12.55
C ASN A 346 -8.59 12.55 11.80
N ILE A 347 -8.75 13.88 11.72
CA ILE A 347 -7.74 14.78 11.15
C ILE A 347 -6.43 14.66 11.93
N VAL A 348 -6.50 14.59 13.25
CA VAL A 348 -5.33 14.48 14.13
C VAL A 348 -4.69 13.09 13.99
N ARG A 349 -5.50 12.01 13.97
CA ARG A 349 -5.02 10.64 13.77
C ARG A 349 -4.27 10.53 12.45
N THR A 350 -4.91 10.90 11.37
CA THR A 350 -4.33 10.92 10.01
C THR A 350 -3.04 11.75 9.93
N ALA A 351 -2.98 12.90 10.62
CA ALA A 351 -1.77 13.75 10.60
C ALA A 351 -0.58 13.06 11.28
N ILE A 352 -0.79 12.37 12.40
CA ILE A 352 0.26 11.64 13.12
C ILE A 352 0.70 10.40 12.32
N GLU A 353 -0.23 9.64 11.76
CA GLU A 353 0.04 8.49 10.90
C GLU A 353 0.81 8.90 9.63
N ALA A 354 0.41 9.99 8.99
CA ALA A 354 1.11 10.55 7.85
C ALA A 354 2.55 10.97 8.20
N LEU A 355 2.74 11.57 9.38
CA LEU A 355 4.06 11.93 9.88
C LEU A 355 4.94 10.70 10.12
N ALA A 356 4.38 9.59 10.64
CA ALA A 356 5.09 8.33 10.78
C ALA A 356 5.52 7.77 9.40
N GLY A 357 4.63 7.80 8.41
CA GLY A 357 4.95 7.41 7.04
C GLY A 357 6.08 8.24 6.41
N VAL A 358 6.06 9.56 6.62
CA VAL A 358 7.11 10.48 6.14
C VAL A 358 8.45 10.21 6.84
N LEU A 359 8.47 10.10 8.17
CA LEU A 359 9.68 9.77 8.92
C LEU A 359 10.16 8.34 8.65
N GLY A 360 9.24 7.46 8.26
CA GLY A 360 9.55 6.12 7.73
C GLY A 360 10.16 6.10 6.34
N GLY A 361 10.17 7.22 5.61
CA GLY A 361 10.86 7.36 4.32
C GLY A 361 10.06 6.92 3.09
N THR A 362 8.73 7.09 3.10
CA THR A 362 7.83 6.75 1.96
C THR A 362 8.14 7.56 0.69
N GLN A 363 7.87 6.99 -0.49
CA GLN A 363 8.02 7.67 -1.79
C GLN A 363 6.72 8.29 -2.30
N SER A 364 5.57 7.82 -1.83
CA SER A 364 4.28 8.46 -2.09
C SER A 364 3.35 8.24 -0.90
N LEU A 365 2.41 9.14 -0.69
CA LEU A 365 1.55 9.15 0.48
C LEU A 365 0.10 9.47 0.08
N HIS A 366 -0.83 8.70 0.63
CA HIS A 366 -2.23 9.01 0.75
C HIS A 366 -2.57 9.29 2.21
N THR A 367 -3.39 10.29 2.45
CA THR A 367 -3.97 10.61 3.76
C THR A 367 -5.48 10.42 3.70
N ASN A 368 -6.03 9.57 4.56
CA ASN A 368 -7.46 9.33 4.63
C ASN A 368 -8.19 10.59 5.08
N SER A 369 -9.40 10.77 4.59
CA SER A 369 -10.25 11.90 4.94
C SER A 369 -10.93 11.67 6.29
N MET A 370 -11.32 12.74 6.96
CA MET A 370 -11.97 12.66 8.28
C MET A 370 -13.32 11.93 8.24
N ASP A 371 -13.97 11.90 7.09
CA ASP A 371 -15.28 11.27 6.84
C ASP A 371 -15.16 9.84 6.24
N GLU A 372 -13.97 9.25 6.22
CA GLU A 372 -13.67 7.91 5.66
C GLU A 372 -14.58 6.81 6.19
N THR A 373 -14.89 6.84 7.49
CA THR A 373 -15.75 5.84 8.14
C THR A 373 -17.25 6.04 7.86
N LEU A 374 -17.63 7.15 7.24
CA LEU A 374 -19.02 7.51 7.02
C LEU A 374 -19.45 7.34 5.56
N ALA A 375 -18.58 7.72 4.62
CA ALA A 375 -18.82 7.66 3.18
C ALA A 375 -17.56 7.99 2.37
N LEU A 376 -17.70 8.01 1.04
CA LEU A 376 -16.69 8.58 0.14
C LEU A 376 -16.40 10.05 0.50
N PRO A 377 -15.14 10.49 0.37
CA PRO A 377 -14.72 11.80 0.84
C PRO A 377 -15.46 12.97 0.18
N SER A 378 -15.96 13.89 1.00
CA SER A 378 -16.46 15.18 0.54
C SER A 378 -15.32 16.08 0.05
N ASP A 379 -15.64 17.10 -0.77
CA ASP A 379 -14.63 18.06 -1.28
C ASP A 379 -13.87 18.76 -0.16
N LYS A 380 -14.57 19.10 0.94
CA LYS A 380 -13.95 19.71 2.12
C LYS A 380 -12.98 18.76 2.79
N ALA A 381 -13.38 17.51 3.01
CA ALA A 381 -12.59 16.51 3.70
C ALA A 381 -11.34 16.11 2.89
N VAL A 382 -11.48 15.87 1.59
CA VAL A 382 -10.37 15.57 0.68
C VAL A 382 -9.35 16.72 0.62
N LYS A 383 -9.82 17.97 0.65
CA LYS A 383 -8.95 19.13 0.69
C LYS A 383 -8.15 19.20 1.98
N ILE A 384 -8.78 18.93 3.14
CA ILE A 384 -8.09 18.88 4.43
C ILE A 384 -7.03 17.79 4.42
N ALA A 385 -7.36 16.59 3.94
CA ALA A 385 -6.45 15.46 3.83
C ALA A 385 -5.21 15.81 2.97
N LEU A 386 -5.38 16.46 1.82
CA LEU A 386 -4.27 16.93 0.99
C LEU A 386 -3.44 18.02 1.69
N ARG A 387 -4.09 18.98 2.37
CA ARG A 387 -3.41 20.03 3.13
C ARG A 387 -2.59 19.46 4.29
N THR A 388 -3.04 18.39 4.93
CA THR A 388 -2.26 17.69 5.97
C THR A 388 -0.87 17.30 5.44
N GLN A 389 -0.77 16.71 4.27
CA GLN A 389 0.52 16.39 3.66
C GLN A 389 1.36 17.63 3.37
N GLN A 390 0.74 18.70 2.87
CA GLN A 390 1.43 19.95 2.55
C GLN A 390 1.94 20.66 3.80
N ILE A 391 1.18 20.65 4.90
CA ILE A 391 1.60 21.16 6.21
C ILE A 391 2.82 20.39 6.71
N ILE A 392 2.80 19.05 6.68
CA ILE A 392 3.94 18.22 7.07
C ILE A 392 5.17 18.55 6.22
N ALA A 393 5.00 18.75 4.91
CA ALA A 393 6.11 19.04 4.00
C ALA A 393 6.73 20.43 4.22
N HIS A 394 5.94 21.44 4.55
CA HIS A 394 6.39 22.84 4.48
C HIS A 394 6.51 23.55 5.82
N GLU A 395 5.82 23.10 6.88
CA GLU A 395 5.75 23.86 8.14
C GLU A 395 6.55 23.21 9.28
N HIS A 396 6.77 21.88 9.27
CA HIS A 396 7.31 21.14 10.43
C HIS A 396 8.80 20.84 10.38
N GLY A 397 9.49 21.17 9.30
CA GLY A 397 10.93 20.96 9.17
C GLY A 397 11.39 19.50 9.09
N VAL A 398 10.48 18.54 8.94
CA VAL A 398 10.79 17.09 8.86
C VAL A 398 11.64 16.72 7.65
N ILE A 399 11.65 17.58 6.62
CA ILE A 399 12.44 17.43 5.40
C ILE A 399 13.87 18.03 5.51
N ASN A 400 14.18 18.71 6.62
CA ASN A 400 15.43 19.46 6.76
C ASN A 400 16.66 18.56 6.88
N THR A 401 16.49 17.34 7.37
CA THR A 401 17.54 16.31 7.42
C THR A 401 17.00 14.95 7.01
N VAL A 402 17.91 14.05 6.66
CA VAL A 402 17.56 12.68 6.26
C VAL A 402 17.53 11.80 7.51
N ASP A 403 16.43 11.03 7.66
CA ASP A 403 16.26 10.08 8.74
C ASP A 403 16.60 10.66 10.14
N PRO A 404 15.86 11.66 10.63
CA PRO A 404 16.18 12.37 11.87
C PRO A 404 16.13 11.49 13.11
N LEU A 405 15.46 10.35 13.08
CA LEU A 405 15.35 9.37 14.16
C LEU A 405 16.43 8.28 14.11
N GLY A 406 17.24 8.25 13.04
CA GLY A 406 18.37 7.31 12.94
C GLY A 406 19.38 7.50 14.06
N GLY A 407 19.71 6.40 14.76
CA GLY A 407 20.56 6.41 15.96
C GLY A 407 19.80 6.54 17.28
N SER A 408 18.46 6.68 17.25
CA SER A 408 17.65 6.51 18.46
C SER A 408 17.74 5.07 18.94
N TYR A 409 18.20 4.84 20.15
CA TYR A 409 18.33 3.49 20.72
C TYR A 409 17.01 2.73 20.68
N PHE A 410 15.90 3.39 20.96
CA PHE A 410 14.56 2.78 20.87
C PHE A 410 14.20 2.40 19.45
N VAL A 411 14.34 3.32 18.49
CA VAL A 411 13.96 3.05 17.09
C VAL A 411 14.84 1.97 16.46
N GLU A 412 16.15 1.97 16.75
CA GLU A 412 17.04 0.93 16.22
C GLU A 412 16.75 -0.44 16.85
N ALA A 413 16.50 -0.50 18.18
CA ALA A 413 16.11 -1.75 18.85
C ALA A 413 14.77 -2.29 18.30
N LEU A 414 13.78 -1.40 18.08
CA LEU A 414 12.48 -1.78 17.54
C LEU A 414 12.59 -2.22 16.06
N THR A 415 13.46 -1.57 15.28
CA THR A 415 13.75 -1.97 13.89
C THR A 415 14.33 -3.39 13.83
N GLN A 416 15.27 -3.72 14.74
CA GLN A 416 15.84 -5.06 14.82
C GLN A 416 14.79 -6.09 15.22
N ARG A 417 13.94 -5.78 16.22
CA ARG A 417 12.85 -6.66 16.63
C ARG A 417 11.89 -6.94 15.47
N MET A 418 11.51 -5.92 14.69
CA MET A 418 10.67 -6.09 13.51
C MET A 418 11.30 -7.02 12.46
N GLU A 419 12.60 -6.93 12.24
CA GLU A 419 13.33 -7.87 11.37
C GLU A 419 13.26 -9.29 11.90
N ASP A 420 13.54 -9.49 13.21
CA ASP A 420 13.54 -10.81 13.85
C ASP A 420 12.14 -11.45 13.81
N ASP A 421 11.08 -10.66 14.03
CA ASP A 421 9.69 -11.11 13.97
C ASP A 421 9.30 -11.52 12.54
N ALA A 422 9.68 -10.74 11.54
CA ALA A 422 9.43 -11.06 10.14
C ALA A 422 10.17 -12.34 9.72
N GLU A 423 11.43 -12.54 10.13
CA GLU A 423 12.18 -13.77 9.82
C GLU A 423 11.50 -15.00 10.43
N ARG A 424 10.96 -14.91 11.66
CA ARG A 424 10.18 -16.02 12.26
C ARG A 424 8.91 -16.35 11.46
N TYR A 425 8.24 -15.36 10.87
CA TYR A 425 7.11 -15.61 9.98
C TYR A 425 7.54 -16.24 8.65
N PHE A 426 8.65 -15.82 8.08
CA PHE A 426 9.18 -16.45 6.86
C PHE A 426 9.52 -17.94 7.10
N GLU A 427 10.11 -18.28 8.25
CA GLU A 427 10.37 -19.68 8.61
C GLU A 427 9.08 -20.51 8.70
N LYS A 428 8.00 -19.96 9.25
CA LYS A 428 6.69 -20.62 9.33
C LYS A 428 6.09 -20.82 7.92
N ILE A 429 6.15 -19.81 7.07
CA ILE A 429 5.63 -19.86 5.69
C ILE A 429 6.42 -20.88 4.86
N ASP A 430 7.74 -20.86 4.96
CA ASP A 430 8.62 -21.82 4.27
C ASP A 430 8.35 -23.26 4.74
N ALA A 431 8.09 -23.48 6.03
CA ALA A 431 7.73 -24.81 6.57
C ALA A 431 6.39 -25.33 6.05
N LEU A 432 5.48 -24.46 5.64
CA LEU A 432 4.21 -24.81 4.99
C LEU A 432 4.34 -25.05 3.48
N GLY A 433 5.52 -24.82 2.91
CA GLY A 433 5.79 -24.99 1.48
C GLY A 433 5.71 -23.72 0.65
N GLY A 434 5.68 -22.54 1.30
CA GLY A 434 5.62 -21.24 0.67
C GLY A 434 4.26 -20.56 0.79
N VAL A 435 4.10 -19.42 0.11
CA VAL A 435 2.94 -18.53 0.28
C VAL A 435 1.63 -19.18 -0.19
N ILE A 436 1.59 -19.78 -1.38
CA ILE A 436 0.35 -20.37 -1.92
C ILE A 436 -0.13 -21.54 -1.04
N PRO A 437 0.70 -22.53 -0.68
CA PRO A 437 0.29 -23.56 0.26
C PRO A 437 -0.14 -23.04 1.63
N ALA A 438 0.49 -21.97 2.13
CA ALA A 438 0.10 -21.31 3.38
C ALA A 438 -1.27 -20.62 3.28
N ILE A 439 -1.61 -20.03 2.11
CA ILE A 439 -2.95 -19.49 1.82
C ILE A 439 -3.98 -20.61 1.84
N GLU A 440 -3.72 -21.71 1.13
CA GLU A 440 -4.61 -22.87 1.04
C GLU A 440 -4.83 -23.54 2.41
N ALA A 441 -3.81 -23.54 3.27
CA ALA A 441 -3.90 -24.01 4.66
C ALA A 441 -4.61 -23.03 5.60
N GLY A 442 -4.99 -21.83 5.15
CA GLY A 442 -5.63 -20.80 5.98
C GLY A 442 -4.72 -20.17 7.03
N PHE A 443 -3.40 -20.31 6.88
CA PHE A 443 -2.44 -19.81 7.87
C PHE A 443 -2.53 -18.30 8.07
N PHE A 444 -2.49 -17.53 7.00
CA PHE A 444 -2.54 -16.07 7.08
C PHE A 444 -3.85 -15.56 7.66
N GLN A 445 -4.97 -16.11 7.20
CA GLN A 445 -6.30 -15.74 7.64
C GLN A 445 -6.46 -15.98 9.15
N LYS A 446 -5.94 -17.11 9.65
CA LYS A 446 -5.96 -17.44 11.07
C LYS A 446 -5.09 -16.49 11.90
N GLU A 447 -3.85 -16.23 11.48
CA GLU A 447 -2.93 -15.31 12.18
C GLU A 447 -3.52 -13.88 12.27
N ILE A 448 -4.18 -13.40 11.20
CA ILE A 448 -4.86 -12.10 11.17
C ILE A 448 -6.07 -12.10 12.12
N ALA A 449 -6.91 -13.13 12.07
CA ALA A 449 -8.08 -13.24 12.92
C ALA A 449 -7.72 -13.29 14.41
N ASP A 450 -6.68 -14.06 14.77
CA ASP A 450 -6.18 -14.16 16.14
C ASP A 450 -5.65 -12.79 16.65
N ALA A 451 -4.94 -12.05 15.80
CA ALA A 451 -4.44 -10.71 16.12
C ALA A 451 -5.59 -9.70 16.30
N ALA A 452 -6.55 -9.68 15.39
CA ALA A 452 -7.72 -8.81 15.44
C ALA A 452 -8.56 -9.08 16.70
N TYR A 453 -8.78 -10.36 17.02
CA TYR A 453 -9.51 -10.75 18.23
C TYR A 453 -8.80 -10.30 19.51
N LYS A 454 -7.48 -10.49 19.60
CA LYS A 454 -6.67 -10.01 20.73
C LYS A 454 -6.80 -8.51 20.92
N TYR A 455 -6.67 -7.75 19.81
CA TYR A 455 -6.81 -6.30 19.85
C TYR A 455 -8.20 -5.86 20.32
N GLN A 456 -9.27 -6.52 19.86
CA GLN A 456 -10.62 -6.23 20.32
C GLN A 456 -10.79 -6.47 21.82
N LEU A 457 -10.24 -7.57 22.36
CA LEU A 457 -10.25 -7.84 23.80
C LEU A 457 -9.51 -6.75 24.60
N GLU A 458 -8.38 -6.23 24.09
CA GLU A 458 -7.64 -5.15 24.73
C GLU A 458 -8.45 -3.83 24.78
N LEU A 459 -9.28 -3.59 23.75
CA LEU A 459 -10.22 -2.44 23.71
C LEU A 459 -11.39 -2.64 24.69
N ASP A 460 -11.99 -3.82 24.70
CA ASP A 460 -13.14 -4.14 25.58
C ASP A 460 -12.74 -4.07 27.06
N ASN A 461 -11.53 -4.51 27.39
CA ASN A 461 -10.95 -4.45 28.73
C ASN A 461 -10.36 -3.06 29.09
N LYS A 462 -10.39 -2.09 28.17
CA LYS A 462 -9.77 -0.77 28.33
C LYS A 462 -8.26 -0.82 28.60
N GLU A 463 -7.59 -1.89 28.14
CA GLU A 463 -6.14 -1.97 28.16
C GLU A 463 -5.54 -1.02 27.09
N LYS A 464 -6.29 -0.80 26.01
CA LYS A 464 -6.05 0.22 24.98
C LYS A 464 -7.24 1.18 24.88
N ILE A 465 -6.97 2.45 24.68
CA ILE A 465 -7.97 3.50 24.62
C ILE A 465 -8.04 4.07 23.21
N ILE A 466 -9.25 4.12 22.65
CA ILE A 466 -9.58 4.92 21.47
C ILE A 466 -10.51 6.04 21.91
N VAL A 467 -10.02 7.26 21.82
CA VAL A 467 -10.74 8.48 22.24
C VAL A 467 -12.06 8.61 21.48
N GLY A 468 -13.13 8.80 22.22
CA GLY A 468 -14.50 8.90 21.67
C GLY A 468 -15.18 7.56 21.44
N VAL A 469 -14.47 6.41 21.56
CA VAL A 469 -15.01 5.08 21.32
C VAL A 469 -15.19 4.29 22.62
N ASN A 470 -14.11 3.99 23.34
CA ASN A 470 -14.19 3.24 24.60
C ASN A 470 -13.82 4.07 25.85
N ASP A 471 -13.36 5.33 25.64
CA ASP A 471 -13.19 6.34 26.66
C ASP A 471 -13.41 7.75 26.07
N PHE A 472 -13.60 8.78 26.91
CA PHE A 472 -13.88 10.16 26.48
C PHE A 472 -15.10 10.26 25.55
N ILE A 473 -16.16 9.49 25.85
CA ILE A 473 -17.40 9.39 25.04
C ILE A 473 -18.30 10.59 25.35
N GLU A 474 -18.94 11.13 24.29
CA GLU A 474 -20.01 12.15 24.42
C GLU A 474 -21.37 11.49 24.17
N GLU A 475 -22.30 11.58 25.14
CA GLU A 475 -23.59 10.86 25.10
C GLU A 475 -24.60 11.43 24.09
N GLU A 476 -24.47 12.70 23.65
CA GLU A 476 -25.40 13.38 22.76
C GLU A 476 -24.72 13.89 21.47
N GLU A 477 -23.75 13.14 20.94
CA GLU A 477 -23.03 13.56 19.74
C GLU A 477 -23.93 13.49 18.50
N THR A 478 -24.06 14.60 17.79
CA THR A 478 -24.69 14.66 16.47
C THR A 478 -23.61 14.89 15.41
N VAL A 479 -23.41 13.90 14.55
CA VAL A 479 -22.48 14.01 13.42
C VAL A 479 -23.16 14.78 12.28
N ASP A 480 -22.81 16.05 12.10
CA ASP A 480 -23.31 16.90 11.00
C ASP A 480 -22.22 17.06 9.91
N ILE A 481 -21.92 15.96 9.23
CA ILE A 481 -20.98 15.97 8.10
C ILE A 481 -21.74 15.66 6.80
N PRO A 482 -21.61 16.51 5.77
CA PRO A 482 -22.20 16.25 4.47
C PRO A 482 -21.63 14.96 3.87
N ILE A 483 -22.47 13.96 3.65
CA ILE A 483 -22.09 12.67 3.05
C ILE A 483 -22.28 12.74 1.53
N LEU A 484 -21.25 12.33 0.76
CA LEU A 484 -21.36 12.17 -0.68
C LEU A 484 -22.30 11.01 -1.00
N LYS A 485 -23.36 11.26 -1.77
CA LYS A 485 -24.30 10.24 -2.22
C LYS A 485 -24.23 10.10 -3.73
N ILE A 486 -24.01 8.90 -4.21
CA ILE A 486 -24.03 8.59 -5.64
C ILE A 486 -25.49 8.44 -6.09
N SER A 487 -25.84 9.10 -7.18
CA SER A 487 -27.18 9.04 -7.74
C SER A 487 -27.39 7.73 -8.54
N LYS A 488 -28.59 7.15 -8.44
CA LYS A 488 -28.99 6.02 -9.31
C LYS A 488 -28.96 6.34 -10.82
N GLU A 489 -28.92 7.62 -11.17
CA GLU A 489 -28.78 8.07 -12.56
C GLU A 489 -27.39 7.74 -13.13
N VAL A 490 -26.36 7.72 -12.31
CA VAL A 490 -25.00 7.31 -12.68
C VAL A 490 -25.02 5.86 -13.19
N GLU A 491 -25.60 4.94 -12.44
CA GLU A 491 -25.74 3.54 -12.84
C GLU A 491 -26.51 3.40 -14.15
N ARG A 492 -27.67 4.05 -14.26
CA ARG A 492 -28.51 4.01 -15.48
C ARG A 492 -27.76 4.53 -16.71
N SER A 493 -27.06 5.63 -16.57
CA SER A 493 -26.27 6.25 -17.63
C SER A 493 -25.12 5.33 -18.06
N GLN A 494 -24.41 4.75 -17.09
CA GLN A 494 -23.30 3.82 -17.33
C GLN A 494 -23.78 2.57 -18.08
N VAL A 495 -24.88 1.96 -17.63
CA VAL A 495 -25.49 0.77 -18.28
C VAL A 495 -25.97 1.11 -19.69
N ALA A 496 -26.60 2.27 -19.89
CA ALA A 496 -27.08 2.69 -21.21
C ALA A 496 -25.92 2.87 -22.20
N ARG A 497 -24.84 3.56 -21.79
CA ARG A 497 -23.63 3.75 -22.60
C ARG A 497 -22.97 2.43 -22.97
N LEU A 498 -22.88 1.51 -22.03
CA LEU A 498 -22.29 0.20 -22.28
C LEU A 498 -23.11 -0.62 -23.28
N ARG A 499 -24.44 -0.61 -23.16
CA ARG A 499 -25.34 -1.29 -24.11
C ARG A 499 -25.24 -0.70 -25.53
N GLU A 500 -25.14 0.62 -25.65
CA GLU A 500 -24.93 1.29 -26.94
C GLU A 500 -23.57 0.89 -27.55
N LEU A 501 -22.49 0.85 -26.74
CA LEU A 501 -21.19 0.37 -27.18
C LEU A 501 -21.27 -1.06 -27.71
N LYS A 502 -21.85 -2.00 -26.94
CA LYS A 502 -22.02 -3.41 -27.36
C LYS A 502 -22.82 -3.56 -28.66
N ALA A 503 -23.82 -2.69 -28.88
CA ALA A 503 -24.63 -2.70 -30.09
C ALA A 503 -23.92 -2.11 -31.31
N SER A 504 -23.01 -1.16 -31.16
CA SER A 504 -22.36 -0.41 -32.24
C SER A 504 -20.99 -0.92 -32.67
N ARG A 505 -20.30 -1.68 -31.81
CA ARG A 505 -18.94 -2.20 -32.07
C ARG A 505 -18.96 -3.36 -33.08
N ASN A 506 -17.80 -3.69 -33.63
CA ASN A 506 -17.64 -4.81 -34.55
C ASN A 506 -17.63 -6.16 -33.81
N SER A 507 -18.78 -6.85 -33.80
CA SER A 507 -18.94 -8.13 -33.07
C SER A 507 -18.08 -9.27 -33.61
N ASP A 508 -17.74 -9.28 -34.92
CA ASP A 508 -16.87 -10.31 -35.49
C ASP A 508 -15.43 -10.15 -35.00
N LYS A 509 -14.95 -8.90 -34.92
CA LYS A 509 -13.62 -8.60 -34.34
C LYS A 509 -13.55 -8.90 -32.86
N VAL A 510 -14.61 -8.60 -32.12
CA VAL A 510 -14.70 -8.96 -30.68
C VAL A 510 -14.53 -10.47 -30.52
N ARG A 511 -15.24 -11.28 -31.27
CA ARG A 511 -15.15 -12.74 -31.21
C ARG A 511 -13.76 -13.24 -31.62
N GLU A 512 -13.22 -12.75 -32.75
CA GLU A 512 -11.87 -13.11 -33.22
C GLU A 512 -10.80 -12.88 -32.15
N THR A 513 -10.84 -11.71 -31.48
CA THR A 513 -9.84 -11.36 -30.45
C THR A 513 -10.03 -12.15 -29.16
N LEU A 514 -11.25 -12.47 -28.76
CA LEU A 514 -11.53 -13.38 -27.63
C LEU A 514 -11.04 -14.80 -27.92
N ASP A 515 -11.32 -15.36 -29.11
CA ASP A 515 -10.83 -16.67 -29.54
C ASP A 515 -9.27 -16.74 -29.52
N GLU A 516 -8.61 -15.61 -29.87
CA GLU A 516 -7.15 -15.50 -29.76
C GLU A 516 -6.64 -15.44 -28.32
N LEU A 517 -7.38 -14.77 -27.44
CA LEU A 517 -7.08 -14.72 -26.01
C LEU A 517 -7.20 -16.13 -25.40
N THR A 518 -8.28 -16.85 -25.67
CA THR A 518 -8.46 -18.24 -25.22
C THR A 518 -7.34 -19.14 -25.71
N ARG A 519 -6.96 -19.05 -26.99
CA ARG A 519 -5.83 -19.85 -27.52
C ARG A 519 -4.53 -19.59 -26.75
N ALA A 520 -4.24 -18.33 -26.40
CA ALA A 520 -3.05 -17.95 -25.64
C ALA A 520 -3.01 -18.53 -24.21
N THR A 521 -4.18 -18.85 -23.63
CA THR A 521 -4.20 -19.54 -22.32
C THR A 521 -3.66 -20.97 -22.41
N HIS A 522 -3.85 -21.64 -23.53
CA HIS A 522 -3.47 -23.04 -23.76
C HIS A 522 -2.05 -23.22 -24.29
N ASP A 523 -1.56 -22.29 -25.10
CA ASP A 523 -0.23 -22.42 -25.75
C ASP A 523 0.93 -21.82 -24.91
N GLY A 524 0.63 -21.23 -23.75
CA GLY A 524 1.63 -20.68 -22.82
C GLY A 524 2.23 -19.35 -23.27
N THR A 525 1.72 -18.71 -24.31
CA THR A 525 2.15 -17.36 -24.73
C THR A 525 1.71 -16.30 -23.74
N ASN A 526 2.44 -15.16 -23.72
CA ASN A 526 2.11 -14.03 -22.86
C ASN A 526 0.73 -13.46 -23.24
N LEU A 527 -0.16 -13.32 -22.26
CA LEU A 527 -1.55 -12.89 -22.47
C LEU A 527 -1.67 -11.41 -22.78
N MET A 528 -0.77 -10.56 -22.31
CA MET A 528 -0.88 -9.08 -22.43
C MET A 528 -1.09 -8.57 -23.86
N PRO A 529 -0.36 -9.06 -24.90
CA PRO A 529 -0.61 -8.63 -26.27
C PRO A 529 -2.04 -8.95 -26.76
N ARG A 530 -2.63 -10.07 -26.32
CA ARG A 530 -3.99 -10.47 -26.71
C ARG A 530 -5.04 -9.66 -25.96
N ILE A 531 -4.82 -9.41 -24.67
CA ILE A 531 -5.67 -8.53 -23.85
C ILE A 531 -5.66 -7.10 -24.42
N LEU A 532 -4.51 -6.60 -24.85
CA LEU A 532 -4.41 -5.27 -25.48
C LEU A 532 -5.16 -5.22 -26.83
N GLU A 533 -5.10 -6.28 -27.61
CA GLU A 533 -5.87 -6.33 -28.87
C GLU A 533 -7.38 -6.42 -28.64
N CYS A 534 -7.83 -7.16 -27.62
CA CYS A 534 -9.20 -7.15 -27.15
C CYS A 534 -9.63 -5.72 -26.76
N ALA A 535 -8.81 -5.02 -25.97
CA ALA A 535 -9.08 -3.64 -25.54
C ALA A 535 -9.27 -2.69 -26.72
N ARG A 536 -8.39 -2.75 -27.75
CA ARG A 536 -8.46 -1.93 -28.98
C ARG A 536 -9.75 -2.17 -29.75
N ASN A 537 -10.30 -3.37 -29.67
CA ASN A 537 -11.54 -3.75 -30.34
C ASN A 537 -12.79 -3.61 -29.44
N TYR A 538 -12.67 -2.86 -28.33
CA TYR A 538 -13.76 -2.59 -27.38
C TYR A 538 -14.41 -3.84 -26.79
N VAL A 539 -13.64 -4.91 -26.60
CA VAL A 539 -14.06 -6.03 -25.75
C VAL A 539 -14.20 -5.51 -24.33
N THR A 540 -15.29 -5.85 -23.66
CA THR A 540 -15.56 -5.35 -22.31
C THR A 540 -14.75 -6.11 -21.24
N LEU A 541 -14.66 -5.51 -20.05
CA LEU A 541 -14.01 -6.11 -18.90
C LEU A 541 -14.62 -7.47 -18.57
N GLY A 542 -15.97 -7.50 -18.47
CA GLY A 542 -16.70 -8.73 -18.13
C GLY A 542 -16.56 -9.81 -19.20
N GLU A 543 -16.53 -9.45 -20.48
CA GLU A 543 -16.32 -10.41 -21.57
C GLU A 543 -14.93 -11.06 -21.48
N MET A 544 -13.86 -10.27 -21.31
CA MET A 544 -12.51 -10.83 -21.15
C MET A 544 -12.37 -11.66 -19.88
N CYS A 545 -12.92 -11.19 -18.75
CA CYS A 545 -12.90 -11.96 -17.51
C CYS A 545 -13.66 -13.30 -17.66
N ASN A 546 -14.82 -13.31 -18.30
CA ASN A 546 -15.60 -14.53 -18.52
C ASN A 546 -14.90 -15.50 -19.46
N GLU A 547 -14.27 -14.99 -20.52
CA GLU A 547 -13.47 -15.82 -21.43
C GLU A 547 -12.31 -16.52 -20.72
N LEU A 548 -11.65 -15.83 -19.80
CA LEU A 548 -10.55 -16.40 -19.00
C LEU A 548 -11.04 -17.36 -17.90
N LYS A 549 -12.30 -17.27 -17.45
CA LYS A 549 -12.85 -18.21 -16.44
C LYS A 549 -12.97 -19.63 -16.97
N GLU A 550 -13.19 -19.82 -18.26
CA GLU A 550 -13.34 -21.15 -18.87
C GLU A 550 -12.05 -21.98 -18.74
N PRO A 551 -10.85 -21.49 -19.19
CA PRO A 551 -9.60 -22.25 -19.07
C PRO A 551 -8.97 -22.20 -17.66
N PHE A 552 -9.22 -21.15 -16.85
CA PHE A 552 -8.56 -20.94 -15.57
C PHE A 552 -9.38 -21.41 -14.37
N GLY A 553 -10.69 -21.53 -14.52
CA GLY A 553 -11.62 -21.80 -13.44
C GLY A 553 -11.93 -20.57 -12.58
N ILE A 554 -12.79 -20.78 -11.61
CA ILE A 554 -13.20 -19.77 -10.62
C ILE A 554 -12.69 -20.24 -9.25
N TYR A 555 -12.14 -19.33 -8.46
CA TYR A 555 -11.69 -19.64 -7.10
C TYR A 555 -12.86 -19.58 -6.12
N GLU A 556 -13.00 -20.64 -5.33
CA GLU A 556 -13.91 -20.69 -4.19
C GLU A 556 -13.07 -20.86 -2.91
N GLU A 557 -13.21 -19.90 -2.00
CA GLU A 557 -12.46 -19.94 -0.74
C GLU A 557 -12.94 -21.12 0.12
N GLN A 558 -11.98 -21.92 0.58
CA GLN A 558 -12.28 -22.99 1.54
C GLN A 558 -12.49 -22.39 2.93
N THR A 559 -13.59 -22.77 3.58
CA THR A 559 -13.86 -22.35 4.95
C THR A 559 -12.84 -22.99 5.89
N VAL A 560 -11.97 -22.17 6.46
CA VAL A 560 -11.01 -22.61 7.49
C VAL A 560 -11.63 -22.28 8.86
N PHE A 561 -11.88 -23.31 9.67
CA PHE A 561 -12.39 -23.18 11.06
C PHE A 561 -11.25 -23.38 12.07
#